data_e9f774092f8a981c0293e3346bb116b3
#
_entry.id   e9f774092f8a981c0293e3346bb116b3
#
_cell.length_a   1.000
_cell.length_b   1.000
_cell.length_c   1.000
_cell.angle_alpha   90.00
_cell.angle_beta   90.00
_cell.angle_gamma   90.00
#
_symmetry.space_group_name_H-M   'P 1'
#
loop_
_entity.id
_entity.type
_entity.pdbx_description
1 polymer ?
#
loop_
_entity_poly.entity_id
_entity_poly.type
_entity_poly.pdbx_seq_one_letter_code
_entity_poly.pdbx_strand_id
1 'polypeptide(L)'
;MAEPLRFHYEVDGDNFTSAGAASVEVKRKLRQLGFDAETIRRVSIAMYEGEINMVVHARGGSADVYVDKDQITIILADRGPGIPDIDLAMQEGYSTAPDNIRALGFGAGMGLPNMKRYTDEMKIDTVLKLGTTVTMKVYINAQKQSETHI
;
A
#
# COMPACT_ATOMS: atom_id res chain seq x y z
N MET A 1 12.05 9.99 -22.99
CA MET A 1 11.81 9.57 -21.59
C MET A 1 11.30 8.16 -21.56
N ALA A 2 11.90 7.37 -20.71
CA ALA A 2 11.41 6.01 -20.53
C ALA A 2 10.06 6.02 -19.81
N GLU A 3 9.14 5.18 -20.26
CA GLU A 3 7.88 4.98 -19.55
C GLU A 3 8.17 4.28 -18.21
N PRO A 4 7.37 4.53 -17.17
CA PRO A 4 7.55 3.81 -15.90
C PRO A 4 7.28 2.32 -16.10
N LEU A 5 8.02 1.51 -15.36
CA LEU A 5 7.70 0.08 -15.26
C LEU A 5 6.40 -0.07 -14.48
N ARG A 6 5.55 -0.98 -14.93
CA ARG A 6 4.29 -1.25 -14.25
C ARG A 6 4.22 -2.71 -13.83
N PHE A 7 3.88 -2.93 -12.56
CA PHE A 7 3.57 -4.25 -12.03
C PHE A 7 2.12 -4.26 -11.58
N HIS A 8 1.36 -5.24 -12.04
CA HIS A 8 -0.06 -5.36 -11.72
C HIS A 8 -0.34 -6.67 -11.01
N TYR A 9 -1.15 -6.62 -9.95
CA TYR A 9 -1.55 -7.79 -9.17
C TYR A 9 -3.02 -7.72 -8.84
N GLU A 10 -3.70 -8.88 -8.90
CA GLU A 10 -5.03 -9.02 -8.33
C GLU A 10 -4.91 -9.45 -6.89
N VAL A 11 -5.70 -8.84 -6.01
CA VAL A 11 -5.71 -9.14 -4.57
C VAL A 11 -7.00 -9.90 -4.28
N ASP A 12 -6.88 -11.15 -3.83
CA ASP A 12 -8.01 -12.01 -3.51
C ASP A 12 -8.49 -11.73 -2.09
N GLY A 13 -9.69 -11.16 -1.96
CA GLY A 13 -10.27 -10.84 -0.66
C GLY A 13 -10.76 -12.04 0.14
N ASP A 14 -10.85 -13.21 -0.49
CA ASP A 14 -11.34 -14.42 0.17
C ASP A 14 -10.22 -15.30 0.73
N ASN A 15 -8.96 -14.94 0.48
CA ASN A 15 -7.82 -15.79 0.84
C ASN A 15 -6.84 -15.05 1.73
N PHE A 16 -7.01 -15.20 3.05
CA PHE A 16 -6.11 -14.57 4.02
C PHE A 16 -4.69 -15.16 4.01
N THR A 17 -4.52 -16.40 3.55
CA THR A 17 -3.19 -17.03 3.51
C THR A 17 -2.32 -16.46 2.40
N SER A 18 -2.91 -15.92 1.35
CA SER A 18 -2.16 -15.27 0.27
C SER A 18 -2.06 -13.76 0.46
N ALA A 19 -2.61 -13.22 1.55
CA ALA A 19 -2.49 -11.79 1.84
C ALA A 19 -1.02 -11.42 2.01
N GLY A 20 -0.58 -10.38 1.31
CA GLY A 20 0.83 -9.98 1.30
C GLY A 20 1.63 -10.52 0.13
N ALA A 21 1.06 -11.41 -0.69
CA ALA A 21 1.79 -12.01 -1.82
C ALA A 21 2.24 -10.96 -2.85
N ALA A 22 1.41 -9.96 -3.13
CA ALA A 22 1.76 -8.91 -4.07
C ALA A 22 2.93 -8.06 -3.55
N SER A 23 2.92 -7.68 -2.27
CA SER A 23 4.00 -6.89 -1.69
C SER A 23 5.32 -7.66 -1.64
N VAL A 24 5.29 -8.97 -1.42
CA VAL A 24 6.49 -9.83 -1.48
C VAL A 24 7.08 -9.84 -2.89
N GLU A 25 6.23 -9.96 -3.91
CA GLU A 25 6.68 -9.94 -5.31
C GLU A 25 7.30 -8.59 -5.70
N VAL A 26 6.68 -7.50 -5.29
CA VAL A 26 7.22 -6.15 -5.55
C VAL A 26 8.56 -5.97 -4.86
N LYS A 27 8.67 -6.41 -3.61
CA LYS A 27 9.94 -6.36 -2.88
C LYS A 27 11.05 -7.09 -3.63
N ARG A 28 10.75 -8.27 -4.14
CA ARG A 28 11.72 -9.07 -4.92
C ARG A 28 12.13 -8.33 -6.19
N LYS A 29 11.18 -7.77 -6.91
CA LYS A 29 11.45 -7.04 -8.15
C LYS A 29 12.27 -5.77 -7.91
N LEU A 30 11.99 -5.04 -6.84
CA LEU A 30 12.77 -3.85 -6.49
C LEU A 30 14.22 -4.22 -6.14
N ARG A 31 14.45 -5.35 -5.48
CA ARG A 31 15.81 -5.85 -5.24
C ARG A 31 16.52 -6.14 -6.55
N GLN A 32 15.85 -6.80 -7.49
CA GLN A 32 16.42 -7.12 -8.80
C GLN A 32 16.77 -5.84 -9.59
N LEU A 33 15.99 -4.79 -9.42
CA LEU A 33 16.22 -3.51 -10.07
C LEU A 33 17.30 -2.67 -9.38
N GLY A 34 17.80 -3.11 -8.24
CA GLY A 34 18.92 -2.45 -7.57
C GLY A 34 18.55 -1.29 -6.67
N PHE A 35 17.29 -1.20 -6.23
CA PHE A 35 16.90 -0.14 -5.30
C PHE A 35 17.55 -0.34 -3.94
N ASP A 36 17.76 0.76 -3.22
CA ASP A 36 18.35 0.72 -1.89
C ASP A 36 17.40 0.09 -0.86
N ALA A 37 17.98 -0.42 0.21
CA ALA A 37 17.23 -1.15 1.24
C ALA A 37 16.13 -0.30 1.90
N GLU A 38 16.38 0.99 2.12
CA GLU A 38 15.39 1.87 2.75
C GLU A 38 14.18 2.11 1.84
N THR A 39 14.39 2.35 0.56
CA THR A 39 13.31 2.49 -0.41
C THR A 39 12.48 1.22 -0.48
N ILE A 40 13.13 0.05 -0.57
CA ILE A 40 12.45 -1.24 -0.61
C ILE A 40 11.63 -1.45 0.66
N ARG A 41 12.19 -1.14 1.82
CA ARG A 41 11.50 -1.28 3.11
C ARG A 41 10.24 -0.43 3.16
N ARG A 42 10.32 0.83 2.78
CA ARG A 42 9.18 1.76 2.80
C ARG A 42 8.05 1.30 1.88
N VAL A 43 8.39 0.96 0.65
CA VAL A 43 7.41 0.45 -0.32
C VAL A 43 6.77 -0.83 0.18
N SER A 44 7.57 -1.75 0.69
CA SER A 44 7.09 -3.07 1.13
C SER A 44 6.12 -2.95 2.31
N ILE A 45 6.43 -2.11 3.29
CA ILE A 45 5.56 -1.92 4.46
C ILE A 45 4.25 -1.26 4.04
N ALA A 46 4.33 -0.16 3.28
CA ALA A 46 3.14 0.57 2.86
C ALA A 46 2.21 -0.31 2.03
N MET A 47 2.77 -1.03 1.07
CA MET A 47 2.00 -1.91 0.20
C MET A 47 1.40 -3.09 0.96
N TYR A 48 2.16 -3.71 1.86
CA TYR A 48 1.68 -4.83 2.67
C TYR A 48 0.47 -4.41 3.51
N GLU A 49 0.58 -3.28 4.21
CA GLU A 49 -0.52 -2.78 5.05
C GLU A 49 -1.78 -2.50 4.22
N GLY A 50 -1.61 -1.91 3.05
CA GLY A 50 -2.72 -1.65 2.15
C GLY A 50 -3.35 -2.93 1.59
N GLU A 51 -2.52 -3.89 1.23
CA GLU A 51 -2.97 -5.19 0.73
C GLU A 51 -3.78 -5.94 1.79
N ILE A 52 -3.31 -5.94 3.04
CA ILE A 52 -4.04 -6.54 4.16
C ILE A 52 -5.38 -5.84 4.37
N ASN A 53 -5.42 -4.51 4.29
CA ASN A 53 -6.68 -3.76 4.40
C ASN A 53 -7.68 -4.17 3.31
N MET A 54 -7.21 -4.41 2.09
CA MET A 54 -8.08 -4.86 1.00
C MET A 54 -8.71 -6.23 1.29
N VAL A 55 -7.96 -7.12 1.94
CA VAL A 55 -8.45 -8.45 2.30
C VAL A 55 -9.39 -8.38 3.50
N VAL A 56 -9.03 -7.61 4.54
CA VAL A 56 -9.77 -7.57 5.80
C VAL A 56 -11.04 -6.74 5.73
N HIS A 57 -10.98 -5.56 5.09
CA HIS A 57 -12.06 -4.58 5.12
C HIS A 57 -12.82 -4.46 3.79
N ALA A 58 -12.30 -5.05 2.74
CA ALA A 58 -12.88 -5.00 1.42
C ALA A 58 -12.86 -6.41 0.82
N ARG A 59 -13.31 -6.57 -0.38
CA ARG A 59 -13.37 -7.90 -1.02
C ARG A 59 -12.22 -8.11 -2.00
N GLY A 60 -11.04 -7.58 -1.63
CA GLY A 60 -9.91 -7.60 -2.53
C GLY A 60 -9.99 -6.47 -3.53
N GLY A 61 -9.29 -6.61 -4.64
CA GLY A 61 -9.22 -5.60 -5.68
C GLY A 61 -7.96 -5.75 -6.49
N SER A 62 -7.35 -4.64 -6.86
CA SER A 62 -6.12 -4.65 -7.65
C SER A 62 -5.04 -3.78 -7.02
N ALA A 63 -3.78 -4.14 -7.28
CA ALA A 63 -2.62 -3.39 -6.87
C ALA A 63 -1.76 -3.11 -8.11
N ASP A 64 -1.47 -1.85 -8.36
CA ASP A 64 -0.58 -1.42 -9.43
C ASP A 64 0.59 -0.67 -8.85
N VAL A 65 1.80 -0.99 -9.31
CA VAL A 65 3.02 -0.32 -8.88
C VAL A 65 3.73 0.22 -10.11
N TYR A 66 3.97 1.52 -10.12
CA TYR A 66 4.68 2.20 -11.20
C TYR A 66 6.04 2.65 -10.68
N VAL A 67 7.10 2.24 -11.38
CA VAL A 67 8.48 2.56 -10.99
C VAL A 67 9.09 3.44 -12.05
N ASP A 68 9.48 4.65 -11.68
CA ASP A 68 10.27 5.51 -12.55
C ASP A 68 11.56 5.94 -11.82
N LYS A 69 12.33 6.83 -12.42
CA LYS A 69 13.63 7.23 -11.87
C LYS A 69 13.51 8.08 -10.60
N ASP A 70 12.37 8.71 -10.38
CA ASP A 70 12.20 9.71 -9.32
C ASP A 70 11.34 9.19 -8.16
N GLN A 71 10.44 8.26 -8.45
CA GLN A 71 9.48 7.81 -7.43
C GLN A 71 8.89 6.45 -7.78
N ILE A 72 8.33 5.81 -6.76
CA ILE A 72 7.54 4.60 -6.90
C ILE A 72 6.12 4.97 -6.48
N THR A 73 5.15 4.71 -7.36
CA THR A 73 3.73 4.98 -7.11
C THR A 73 2.99 3.67 -6.92
N ILE A 74 2.26 3.56 -5.82
CA ILE A 74 1.47 2.38 -5.47
C ILE A 74 0.01 2.77 -5.50
N ILE A 75 -0.81 2.06 -6.30
CA ILE A 75 -2.24 2.32 -6.41
C ILE A 75 -2.98 1.05 -6.01
N LEU A 76 -3.73 1.13 -4.91
CA LEU A 76 -4.51 0.02 -4.38
C LEU A 76 -5.98 0.38 -4.53
N ALA A 77 -6.68 -0.36 -5.40
CA ALA A 77 -8.09 -0.11 -5.69
C ALA A 77 -8.92 -1.31 -5.24
N ASP A 78 -9.81 -1.11 -4.28
CA ASP A 78 -10.67 -2.18 -3.77
C ASP A 78 -12.13 -1.98 -4.17
N ARG A 79 -12.92 -3.03 -3.96
CA ARG A 79 -14.35 -3.07 -4.25
C ARG A 79 -15.17 -3.16 -2.96
N GLY A 80 -14.64 -2.63 -1.88
CA GLY A 80 -15.26 -2.70 -0.57
C GLY A 80 -16.35 -1.66 -0.35
N PRO A 81 -16.79 -1.52 0.90
CA PRO A 81 -17.92 -0.62 1.22
C PRO A 81 -17.57 0.87 1.21
N GLY A 82 -16.31 1.22 1.01
CA GLY A 82 -15.85 2.59 1.16
C GLY A 82 -15.55 2.94 2.62
N ILE A 83 -14.99 4.12 2.84
CA ILE A 83 -14.63 4.61 4.16
C ILE A 83 -15.54 5.79 4.50
N PRO A 84 -16.45 5.65 5.48
CA PRO A 84 -17.38 6.74 5.81
C PRO A 84 -16.70 7.94 6.48
N ASP A 85 -15.64 7.71 7.22
CA ASP A 85 -14.91 8.76 7.92
C ASP A 85 -13.41 8.50 7.83
N ILE A 86 -12.73 9.19 6.90
CA ILE A 86 -11.31 8.99 6.66
C ILE A 86 -10.48 9.43 7.87
N ASP A 87 -10.84 10.54 8.51
CA ASP A 87 -10.10 11.03 9.67
C ASP A 87 -10.12 10.01 10.81
N LEU A 88 -11.28 9.40 11.05
CA LEU A 88 -11.41 8.35 12.05
C LEU A 88 -10.60 7.11 11.66
N ALA A 89 -10.66 6.72 10.39
CA ALA A 89 -9.92 5.57 9.88
C ALA A 89 -8.39 5.77 9.97
N MET A 90 -7.93 7.01 9.97
CA MET A 90 -6.50 7.33 10.14
C MET A 90 -6.03 7.29 11.58
N GLN A 91 -6.93 7.14 12.56
CA GLN A 91 -6.55 7.06 13.97
C GLN A 91 -5.94 5.68 14.28
N GLU A 92 -4.81 5.69 14.97
CA GLU A 92 -4.16 4.44 15.39
C GLU A 92 -5.07 3.66 16.34
N GLY A 93 -5.20 2.36 16.10
CA GLY A 93 -6.03 1.47 16.91
C GLY A 93 -7.49 1.39 16.48
N TYR A 94 -7.98 2.29 15.62
CA TYR A 94 -9.34 2.18 15.11
C TYR A 94 -9.43 1.09 14.04
N SER A 95 -10.40 0.18 14.17
CA SER A 95 -10.61 -0.88 13.20
C SER A 95 -12.04 -1.35 13.19
N THR A 96 -12.56 -1.64 11.98
CA THR A 96 -13.86 -2.27 11.78
C THR A 96 -13.75 -3.78 11.54
N ALA A 97 -12.54 -4.33 11.65
CA ALA A 97 -12.32 -5.76 11.43
C ALA A 97 -13.08 -6.62 12.45
N PRO A 98 -13.68 -7.74 12.01
CA PRO A 98 -14.31 -8.67 12.94
C PRO A 98 -13.31 -9.25 13.95
N ASP A 99 -13.79 -9.65 15.13
CA ASP A 99 -12.94 -10.16 16.20
C ASP A 99 -12.12 -11.39 15.78
N ASN A 100 -12.71 -12.29 15.00
CA ASN A 100 -12.00 -13.47 14.53
C ASN A 100 -10.82 -13.13 13.61
N ILE A 101 -10.94 -12.05 12.85
CA ILE A 101 -9.85 -11.57 11.98
C ILE A 101 -8.77 -10.91 12.83
N ARG A 102 -9.15 -10.13 13.83
CA ARG A 102 -8.19 -9.53 14.78
C ARG A 102 -7.38 -10.60 15.51
N ALA A 103 -8.02 -11.72 15.85
CA ALA A 103 -7.36 -12.83 16.52
C ALA A 103 -6.28 -13.47 15.65
N LEU A 104 -6.36 -13.32 14.32
CA LEU A 104 -5.33 -13.78 13.39
C LEU A 104 -4.20 -12.76 13.22
N GLY A 105 -4.26 -11.61 13.89
CA GLY A 105 -3.25 -10.57 13.82
C GLY A 105 -3.51 -9.50 12.77
N PHE A 106 -4.65 -9.55 12.09
CA PHE A 106 -5.03 -8.58 11.08
C PHE A 106 -6.01 -7.54 11.63
N GLY A 107 -6.02 -6.37 11.00
CA GLY A 107 -7.04 -5.36 11.30
C GLY A 107 -6.89 -4.70 12.66
N ALA A 108 -5.66 -4.55 13.15
CA ALA A 108 -5.39 -3.94 14.46
C ALA A 108 -5.53 -2.40 14.46
N GLY A 109 -5.95 -1.78 13.36
CA GLY A 109 -6.16 -0.35 13.28
C GLY A 109 -4.89 0.46 12.99
N MET A 110 -3.82 -0.18 12.55
CA MET A 110 -2.54 0.48 12.24
C MET A 110 -2.27 0.63 10.75
N GLY A 111 -3.11 0.04 9.88
CA GLY A 111 -2.85 -0.02 8.43
C GLY A 111 -2.70 1.35 7.79
N LEU A 112 -3.76 2.16 7.79
CA LEU A 112 -3.73 3.48 7.17
C LEU A 112 -2.68 4.41 7.82
N PRO A 113 -2.55 4.48 9.16
CA PRO A 113 -1.46 5.26 9.75
C PRO A 113 -0.07 4.81 9.31
N ASN A 114 0.18 3.51 9.21
CA ASN A 114 1.47 3.00 8.73
C ASN A 114 1.70 3.32 7.26
N MET A 115 0.67 3.18 6.43
CA MET A 115 0.77 3.53 5.01
C MET A 115 1.21 4.99 4.85
N LYS A 116 0.62 5.90 5.61
CA LYS A 116 0.99 7.31 5.59
C LYS A 116 2.41 7.53 6.10
N ARG A 117 2.78 6.85 7.19
CA ARG A 117 4.10 7.01 7.84
C ARG A 117 5.25 6.63 6.90
N TYR A 118 5.08 5.60 6.10
CA TYR A 118 6.15 5.06 5.26
C TYR A 118 6.14 5.57 3.81
N THR A 119 5.28 6.53 3.50
CA THR A 119 5.21 7.13 2.16
C THR A 119 5.39 8.65 2.25
N ASP A 120 5.79 9.25 1.13
CA ASP A 120 5.96 10.69 1.04
C ASP A 120 4.65 11.39 0.69
N GLU A 121 3.77 10.72 -0.05
CA GLU A 121 2.44 11.21 -0.38
C GLU A 121 1.44 10.08 -0.28
N MET A 122 0.25 10.37 0.22
CA MET A 122 -0.84 9.42 0.23
C MET A 122 -2.15 10.15 -0.01
N LYS A 123 -2.94 9.64 -0.96
CA LYS A 123 -4.26 10.15 -1.28
C LYS A 123 -5.27 9.03 -1.20
N ILE A 124 -6.40 9.28 -0.55
CA ILE A 124 -7.48 8.32 -0.41
C ILE A 124 -8.71 8.86 -1.15
N ASP A 125 -9.16 8.12 -2.16
CA ASP A 125 -10.40 8.39 -2.88
C ASP A 125 -11.38 7.27 -2.53
N THR A 126 -12.51 7.62 -1.94
CA THR A 126 -13.48 6.62 -1.50
C THR A 126 -14.90 7.01 -1.90
N VAL A 127 -15.68 6.01 -2.31
CA VAL A 127 -17.09 6.16 -2.63
C VAL A 127 -17.83 5.05 -1.87
N LEU A 128 -18.74 5.46 -0.99
CA LEU A 128 -19.50 4.50 -0.18
C LEU A 128 -20.22 3.49 -1.08
N LYS A 129 -20.16 2.22 -0.70
CA LYS A 129 -20.74 1.06 -1.40
C LYS A 129 -20.04 0.69 -2.70
N LEU A 130 -19.04 1.45 -3.17
CA LEU A 130 -18.33 1.17 -4.42
C LEU A 130 -16.89 0.76 -4.18
N GLY A 131 -16.19 1.41 -3.28
CA GLY A 131 -14.82 1.04 -2.96
C GLY A 131 -13.92 2.22 -2.63
N THR A 132 -12.64 1.89 -2.42
CA THR A 132 -11.62 2.86 -2.06
C THR A 132 -10.38 2.66 -2.91
N THR A 133 -9.81 3.76 -3.40
CA THR A 133 -8.52 3.75 -4.08
C THR A 133 -7.54 4.56 -3.26
N VAL A 134 -6.44 3.93 -2.87
CA VAL A 134 -5.35 4.59 -2.14
C VAL A 134 -4.16 4.71 -3.09
N THR A 135 -3.71 5.94 -3.30
CA THR A 135 -2.52 6.22 -4.11
C THR A 135 -1.43 6.72 -3.20
N MET A 136 -0.28 6.02 -3.23
CA MET A 136 0.87 6.34 -2.39
C MET A 136 2.09 6.57 -3.26
N LYS A 137 2.97 7.49 -2.85
CA LYS A 137 4.22 7.74 -3.55
C LYS A 137 5.38 7.68 -2.58
N VAL A 138 6.43 6.98 -2.97
CA VAL A 138 7.69 6.91 -2.25
C VAL A 138 8.77 7.51 -3.15
N TYR A 139 9.41 8.58 -2.69
CA TYR A 139 10.46 9.24 -3.45
C TYR A 139 11.76 8.46 -3.34
N ILE A 140 12.48 8.35 -4.46
CA ILE A 140 13.70 7.57 -4.54
C ILE A 140 14.88 8.37 -4.00
N ASN A 141 15.78 7.70 -3.27
CA ASN A 141 16.92 8.32 -2.61
C ASN A 141 17.90 9.04 -3.56
N ALA A 142 17.86 8.73 -4.85
CA ALA A 142 18.69 9.45 -5.83
C ALA A 142 18.44 10.97 -5.79
N GLN A 143 17.19 11.40 -5.51
CA GLN A 143 16.87 12.81 -5.35
C GLN A 143 17.51 13.40 -4.09
N LYS A 144 17.50 12.64 -3.00
CA LYS A 144 18.11 13.07 -1.73
C LYS A 144 19.63 13.22 -1.88
N GLN A 145 20.25 12.33 -2.65
CA GLN A 145 21.67 12.42 -2.92
C GLN A 145 22.02 13.68 -3.72
N SER A 146 21.20 14.02 -4.71
CA SER A 146 21.39 15.26 -5.47
C SER A 146 21.31 16.49 -4.58
N GLU A 147 20.39 16.50 -3.62
CA GLU A 147 20.24 17.60 -2.69
C GLU A 147 21.42 17.72 -1.73
N THR A 148 22.04 16.61 -1.35
CA THR A 148 23.17 16.61 -0.40
C THR A 148 24.50 16.92 -1.05
N HIS A 149 24.60 16.95 -2.37
CA HIS A 149 25.82 17.23 -3.11
C HIS A 149 26.00 18.70 -3.42
N ILE A 150 25.18 19.52 -2.91
CA ILE A 150 25.23 20.96 -3.13
C ILE A 150 26.36 21.62 -2.35
#